data_44252ff06d122c08913e268ce2462f34
#
_entry.id   44252ff06d122c08913e268ce2462f34
#
_cell.length_a   1.000
_cell.length_b   1.000
_cell.length_c   1.000
_cell.angle_alpha   90.00
_cell.angle_beta   90.00
_cell.angle_gamma   90.00
#
_symmetry.space_group_name_H-M   'P 1'
#
loop_
_entity.id
_entity.type
_entity.pdbx_description
1 polymer ?
#
loop_
_entity_poly.entity_id
_entity_poly.type
_entity_poly.pdbx_seq_one_letter_code
_entity_poly.pdbx_strand_id
1 'polypeptide(L)'
;MRRTTVWLFLGAVLLVASQLVSCASAPVVIPDGITPMELVQRAQDATDKNQYDVAIQYYQAILDRYPDDIEMVCTAEYEIAFIKYKQHKYTEAKAGFTALLERYKEADAEFLPAQYKILSEKVLAKMELEKK
;
A
#
# COMPACT_ATOMS: atom_id res chain seq x y z
N MET A 1 -38.31 27.06 27.14
CA MET A 1 -37.82 25.66 27.11
C MET A 1 -37.36 25.14 25.72
N ARG A 2 -37.90 25.62 24.61
CA ARG A 2 -37.48 25.14 23.26
C ARG A 2 -36.09 25.63 22.80
N ARG A 3 -35.58 26.73 23.33
CA ARG A 3 -34.29 27.35 22.91
C ARG A 3 -33.06 26.64 23.52
N THR A 4 -33.18 26.11 24.71
CA THR A 4 -32.08 25.41 25.42
C THR A 4 -31.82 24.02 24.85
N THR A 5 -32.86 23.32 24.35
CA THR A 5 -32.73 22.02 23.73
C THR A 5 -32.00 22.09 22.38
N VAL A 6 -32.19 23.17 21.61
CA VAL A 6 -31.50 23.35 20.31
C VAL A 6 -29.99 23.53 20.51
N TRP A 7 -29.57 24.26 21.53
CA TRP A 7 -28.16 24.46 21.85
C TRP A 7 -27.47 23.19 22.33
N LEU A 8 -28.17 22.32 23.04
CA LEU A 8 -27.64 21.00 23.47
C LEU A 8 -27.46 20.05 22.29
N PHE A 9 -28.36 20.07 21.29
CA PHE A 9 -28.21 19.26 20.07
C PHE A 9 -27.10 19.78 19.17
N LEU A 10 -26.88 21.09 19.05
CA LEU A 10 -25.76 21.65 18.28
C LEU A 10 -24.41 21.31 18.94
N GLY A 11 -24.31 21.33 20.25
CA GLY A 11 -23.10 20.94 20.98
C GLY A 11 -22.76 19.47 20.83
N ALA A 12 -23.77 18.58 20.84
CA ALA A 12 -23.57 17.13 20.65
C ALA A 12 -23.12 16.76 19.22
N VAL A 13 -23.62 17.47 18.19
CA VAL A 13 -23.24 17.26 16.79
C VAL A 13 -21.80 17.71 16.54
N LEU A 14 -21.32 18.77 17.16
CA LEU A 14 -19.93 19.23 17.04
C LEU A 14 -18.93 18.27 17.70
N LEU A 15 -19.33 17.57 18.76
CA LEU A 15 -18.45 16.62 19.47
C LEU A 15 -18.25 15.31 18.70
N VAL A 16 -19.21 14.91 17.87
CA VAL A 16 -19.12 13.66 17.06
C VAL A 16 -18.25 13.86 15.81
N ALA A 17 -18.14 15.08 15.30
CA ALA A 17 -17.35 15.37 14.10
C ALA A 17 -15.82 15.30 14.32
N SER A 18 -15.34 15.25 15.56
CA SER A 18 -13.90 15.25 15.87
C SER A 18 -13.24 13.87 15.94
N GLN A 19 -13.98 12.77 15.68
CA GLN A 19 -13.47 11.40 15.82
C GLN A 19 -12.87 10.81 14.52
N LEU A 20 -12.79 11.58 13.42
CA LEU A 20 -12.14 11.13 12.19
C LEU A 20 -10.64 11.48 12.17
N VAL A 21 -9.94 11.22 13.28
CA VAL A 21 -8.49 11.15 13.24
C VAL A 21 -8.14 9.83 12.57
N SER A 22 -7.94 9.88 11.25
CA SER A 22 -7.30 8.81 10.51
C SER A 22 -5.96 8.51 11.20
N CYS A 23 -5.76 7.29 11.69
CA CYS A 23 -4.47 6.82 12.17
C CYS A 23 -3.52 6.71 10.97
N ALA A 24 -3.06 7.82 10.43
CA ALA A 24 -1.91 7.82 9.55
C ALA A 24 -0.69 7.52 10.41
N SER A 25 0.02 6.44 10.09
CA SER A 25 1.30 6.13 10.76
C SER A 25 2.26 7.30 10.60
N ALA A 26 3.04 7.58 11.64
CA ALA A 26 4.06 8.63 11.57
C ALA A 26 5.02 8.37 10.40
N PRO A 27 5.49 9.43 9.71
CA PRO A 27 6.49 9.28 8.67
C PRO A 27 7.74 8.58 9.17
N VAL A 28 8.21 7.59 8.40
CA VAL A 28 9.46 6.88 8.71
C VAL A 28 10.64 7.74 8.29
N VAL A 29 11.61 7.91 9.16
CA VAL A 29 12.89 8.55 8.80
C VAL A 29 13.74 7.53 8.06
N ILE A 30 13.92 7.75 6.77
CA ILE A 30 14.72 6.88 5.89
C ILE A 30 16.07 7.56 5.64
N PRO A 31 17.18 6.97 6.13
CA PRO A 31 18.51 7.54 5.96
C PRO A 31 18.89 7.77 4.50
N ASP A 32 19.74 8.77 4.24
CA ASP A 32 20.35 8.94 2.94
C ASP A 32 21.37 7.81 2.69
N GLY A 33 21.47 7.37 1.41
CA GLY A 33 22.43 6.33 1.02
C GLY A 33 22.04 4.89 1.42
N ILE A 34 20.84 4.67 1.97
CA ILE A 34 20.31 3.32 2.19
C ILE A 34 20.12 2.60 0.86
N THR A 35 20.54 1.35 0.76
CA THR A 35 20.42 0.56 -0.47
C THR A 35 18.98 0.06 -0.70
N PRO A 36 18.58 -0.24 -1.97
CA PRO A 36 17.26 -0.83 -2.25
C PRO A 36 17.01 -2.12 -1.48
N MET A 37 18.04 -2.97 -1.36
CA MET A 37 17.95 -4.24 -0.61
C MET A 37 17.69 -4.03 0.87
N GLU A 38 18.34 -3.03 1.50
CA GLU A 38 18.07 -2.69 2.90
C GLU A 38 16.66 -2.12 3.09
N LEU A 39 16.14 -1.37 2.10
CA LEU A 39 14.75 -0.91 2.13
C LEU A 39 13.77 -2.08 2.08
N VAL A 40 14.03 -3.07 1.20
CA VAL A 40 13.24 -4.31 1.14
C VAL A 40 13.26 -5.03 2.48
N GLN A 41 14.45 -5.20 3.08
CA GLN A 41 14.59 -5.86 4.38
C GLN A 41 13.77 -5.18 5.47
N ARG A 42 13.87 -3.85 5.58
CA ARG A 42 13.10 -3.07 6.56
C ARG A 42 11.60 -3.15 6.32
N ALA A 43 11.18 -3.16 5.06
CA ALA A 43 9.78 -3.32 4.69
C ALA A 43 9.25 -4.71 5.07
N GLN A 44 10.04 -5.76 4.84
CA GLN A 44 9.69 -7.12 5.26
C GLN A 44 9.58 -7.23 6.78
N ASP A 45 10.58 -6.72 7.52
CA ASP A 45 10.56 -6.69 8.98
C ASP A 45 9.32 -5.96 9.55
N ALA A 46 8.91 -4.87 8.90
CA ALA A 46 7.71 -4.14 9.26
C ALA A 46 6.44 -4.95 8.93
N THR A 47 6.41 -5.63 7.77
CA THR A 47 5.30 -6.49 7.35
C THR A 47 5.10 -7.65 8.33
N ASP A 48 6.17 -8.28 8.79
CA ASP A 48 6.13 -9.39 9.75
C ASP A 48 5.57 -8.96 11.11
N LYS A 49 5.74 -7.69 11.45
CA LYS A 49 5.17 -7.05 12.64
C LYS A 49 3.76 -6.49 12.41
N ASN A 50 3.15 -6.72 11.25
CA ASN A 50 1.89 -6.14 10.80
C ASN A 50 1.88 -4.59 10.77
N GLN A 51 3.05 -3.97 10.68
CA GLN A 51 3.24 -2.52 10.54
C GLN A 51 3.13 -2.13 9.06
N TYR A 52 1.99 -2.41 8.45
CA TYR A 52 1.80 -2.31 6.99
C TYR A 52 2.05 -0.91 6.43
N ASP A 53 1.65 0.14 7.14
CA ASP A 53 1.87 1.51 6.67
C ASP A 53 3.35 1.91 6.69
N VAL A 54 4.11 1.36 7.65
CA VAL A 54 5.58 1.51 7.72
C VAL A 54 6.25 0.76 6.56
N ALA A 55 5.81 -0.47 6.31
CA ALA A 55 6.32 -1.29 5.20
C ALA A 55 6.11 -0.59 3.84
N ILE A 56 4.91 -0.06 3.61
CA ILE A 56 4.58 0.68 2.39
C ILE A 56 5.51 1.90 2.22
N GLN A 57 5.83 2.62 3.28
CA GLN A 57 6.76 3.76 3.19
C GLN A 57 8.16 3.35 2.74
N TYR A 58 8.68 2.21 3.20
CA TYR A 58 9.96 1.68 2.74
C TYR A 58 9.92 1.24 1.27
N TYR A 59 8.85 0.54 0.84
CA TYR A 59 8.69 0.17 -0.57
C TYR A 59 8.50 1.40 -1.46
N GLN A 60 7.75 2.42 -1.00
CA GLN A 60 7.59 3.68 -1.73
C GLN A 60 8.94 4.39 -1.92
N ALA A 61 9.82 4.35 -0.91
CA ALA A 61 11.15 4.93 -1.02
C ALA A 61 12.01 4.24 -2.10
N ILE A 62 11.78 2.96 -2.39
CA ILE A 62 12.42 2.29 -3.54
C ILE A 62 11.95 2.92 -4.84
N LEU A 63 10.64 3.09 -5.02
CA LEU A 63 10.07 3.68 -6.21
C LEU A 63 10.54 5.12 -6.45
N ASP A 64 10.72 5.89 -5.37
CA ASP A 64 11.09 7.30 -5.42
C ASP A 64 12.60 7.51 -5.65
N ARG A 65 13.45 6.65 -5.07
CA ARG A 65 14.91 6.84 -5.05
C ARG A 65 15.66 6.00 -6.07
N TYR A 66 15.07 4.87 -6.49
CA TYR A 66 15.70 3.87 -7.36
C TYR A 66 14.81 3.47 -8.55
N PRO A 67 14.24 4.45 -9.29
CA PRO A 67 13.30 4.16 -10.39
C PRO A 67 13.94 3.38 -11.54
N ASP A 68 15.27 3.43 -11.68
CA ASP A 68 16.02 2.72 -12.73
C ASP A 68 16.36 1.26 -12.36
N ASP A 69 16.19 0.86 -11.10
CA ASP A 69 16.37 -0.51 -10.65
C ASP A 69 15.06 -1.28 -10.85
N ILE A 70 14.88 -1.78 -12.07
CA ILE A 70 13.59 -2.37 -12.48
C ILE A 70 13.19 -3.60 -11.65
N GLU A 71 14.15 -4.37 -11.18
CA GLU A 71 13.89 -5.52 -10.31
C GLU A 71 13.31 -5.06 -8.97
N MET A 72 13.92 -4.05 -8.37
CA MET A 72 13.46 -3.49 -7.09
C MET A 72 12.14 -2.73 -7.25
N VAL A 73 11.93 -2.07 -8.38
CA VAL A 73 10.65 -1.41 -8.71
C VAL A 73 9.53 -2.45 -8.79
N CYS A 74 9.70 -3.53 -9.55
CA CYS A 74 8.69 -4.60 -9.63
C CYS A 74 8.45 -5.26 -8.26
N THR A 75 9.50 -5.45 -7.46
CA THR A 75 9.40 -5.93 -6.09
C THR A 75 8.51 -5.01 -5.26
N ALA A 76 8.81 -3.72 -5.25
CA ALA A 76 8.09 -2.74 -4.44
C ALA A 76 6.62 -2.61 -4.87
N GLU A 77 6.34 -2.53 -6.16
CA GLU A 77 4.97 -2.45 -6.69
C GLU A 77 4.16 -3.69 -6.32
N TYR A 78 4.74 -4.88 -6.46
CA TYR A 78 4.09 -6.13 -6.06
C TYR A 78 3.78 -6.16 -4.56
N GLU A 79 4.77 -5.86 -3.73
CA GLU A 79 4.63 -5.94 -2.26
C GLU A 79 3.65 -4.90 -1.71
N ILE A 80 3.62 -3.68 -2.25
CA ILE A 80 2.61 -2.67 -1.89
C ILE A 80 1.20 -3.20 -2.20
N ALA A 81 0.99 -3.74 -3.41
CA ALA A 81 -0.30 -4.31 -3.79
C ALA A 81 -0.68 -5.50 -2.90
N PHE A 82 0.30 -6.35 -2.56
CA PHE A 82 0.07 -7.52 -1.69
C PHE A 82 -0.24 -7.12 -0.25
N ILE A 83 0.40 -6.08 0.28
CA ILE A 83 0.05 -5.51 1.59
C ILE A 83 -1.39 -4.98 1.58
N LYS A 84 -1.81 -4.29 0.52
CA LYS A 84 -3.21 -3.84 0.37
C LYS A 84 -4.19 -5.02 0.36
N TYR A 85 -3.84 -6.12 -0.31
CA TYR A 85 -4.61 -7.36 -0.26
C TYR A 85 -4.71 -7.93 1.17
N LYS A 86 -3.60 -8.00 1.91
CA LYS A 86 -3.59 -8.43 3.32
C LYS A 86 -4.44 -7.53 4.23
N GLN A 87 -4.50 -6.24 3.94
CA GLN A 87 -5.35 -5.27 4.65
C GLN A 87 -6.84 -5.33 4.23
N HIS A 88 -7.23 -6.27 3.36
CA HIS A 88 -8.58 -6.35 2.77
C HIS A 88 -8.99 -5.12 1.94
N LYS A 89 -8.03 -4.31 1.52
CA LYS A 89 -8.22 -3.18 0.61
C LYS A 89 -8.21 -3.66 -0.84
N TYR A 90 -9.17 -4.50 -1.18
CA TYR A 90 -9.18 -5.25 -2.45
C TYR A 90 -9.21 -4.38 -3.70
N THR A 91 -9.88 -3.24 -3.67
CA THR A 91 -9.89 -2.30 -4.80
C THR A 91 -8.50 -1.74 -5.09
N GLU A 92 -7.79 -1.29 -4.04
CA GLU A 92 -6.42 -0.78 -4.14
C GLU A 92 -5.45 -1.88 -4.56
N ALA A 93 -5.57 -3.07 -3.97
CA ALA A 93 -4.76 -4.23 -4.32
C ALA A 93 -4.92 -4.61 -5.81
N LYS A 94 -6.17 -4.70 -6.29
CA LYS A 94 -6.47 -5.00 -7.69
C LYS A 94 -5.86 -3.96 -8.62
N ALA A 95 -6.01 -2.68 -8.31
CA ALA A 95 -5.41 -1.60 -9.09
C ALA A 95 -3.88 -1.72 -9.15
N GLY A 96 -3.22 -2.00 -8.02
CA GLY A 96 -1.77 -2.18 -7.96
C GLY A 96 -1.26 -3.36 -8.80
N PHE A 97 -1.86 -4.55 -8.63
CA PHE A 97 -1.49 -5.72 -9.45
C PHE A 97 -1.76 -5.51 -10.94
N THR A 98 -2.86 -4.84 -11.30
CA THR A 98 -3.18 -4.54 -12.70
C THR A 98 -2.14 -3.58 -13.29
N ALA A 99 -1.77 -2.52 -12.57
CA ALA A 99 -0.76 -1.58 -13.02
C ALA A 99 0.61 -2.26 -13.22
N LEU A 100 1.02 -3.14 -12.29
CA LEU A 100 2.24 -3.93 -12.45
C LEU A 100 2.17 -4.83 -13.69
N LEU A 101 1.04 -5.50 -13.96
CA LEU A 101 0.86 -6.36 -15.12
C LEU A 101 0.86 -5.60 -16.45
N GLU A 102 0.49 -4.31 -16.48
CA GLU A 102 0.61 -3.49 -17.70
C GLU A 102 2.08 -3.35 -18.15
N ARG A 103 3.04 -3.27 -17.21
CA ARG A 103 4.48 -3.26 -17.56
C ARG A 103 4.90 -4.47 -18.40
N TYR A 104 4.30 -5.64 -18.17
CA TYR A 104 4.60 -6.87 -18.91
C TYR A 104 3.99 -6.94 -20.31
N LYS A 105 3.34 -5.86 -20.74
CA LYS A 105 2.83 -5.70 -22.13
C LYS A 105 3.70 -4.77 -22.97
N GLU A 106 4.65 -4.07 -22.32
CA GLU A 106 5.57 -3.16 -23.00
C GLU A 106 6.66 -3.94 -23.77
N ALA A 107 7.37 -3.23 -24.66
CA ALA A 107 8.33 -3.84 -25.57
C ALA A 107 9.55 -4.45 -24.88
N ASP A 108 9.91 -3.95 -23.69
CA ASP A 108 11.03 -4.38 -22.87
C ASP A 108 10.62 -5.35 -21.73
N ALA A 109 9.42 -5.90 -21.82
CA ALA A 109 8.87 -6.82 -20.82
C ALA A 109 9.73 -8.09 -20.59
N GLU A 110 10.57 -8.48 -21.56
CA GLU A 110 11.47 -9.63 -21.45
C GLU A 110 12.55 -9.46 -20.37
N PHE A 111 12.87 -8.21 -20.00
CA PHE A 111 13.84 -7.89 -18.96
C PHE A 111 13.21 -7.81 -17.56
N LEU A 112 11.88 -7.89 -17.46
CA LEU A 112 11.17 -7.83 -16.19
C LEU A 112 11.22 -9.18 -15.46
N PRO A 113 11.33 -9.18 -14.11
CA PRO A 113 11.33 -10.42 -13.33
C PRO A 113 10.00 -11.18 -13.49
N ALA A 114 9.99 -12.28 -14.22
CA ALA A 114 8.78 -13.05 -14.55
C ALA A 114 7.95 -13.49 -13.33
N GLN A 115 8.60 -13.64 -12.18
CA GLN A 115 7.95 -14.04 -10.93
C GLN A 115 6.81 -13.11 -10.51
N TYR A 116 6.95 -11.80 -10.64
CA TYR A 116 5.94 -10.85 -10.20
C TYR A 116 4.71 -10.84 -11.11
N LYS A 117 4.88 -11.15 -12.41
CA LYS A 117 3.75 -11.42 -13.31
C LYS A 117 2.92 -12.59 -12.79
N ILE A 118 3.59 -13.73 -12.59
CA ILE A 118 2.93 -14.98 -12.17
C ILE A 118 2.24 -14.81 -10.82
N LEU A 119 2.91 -14.16 -9.86
CA LEU A 119 2.36 -13.94 -8.52
C LEU A 119 1.15 -13.00 -8.56
N SER A 120 1.22 -11.91 -9.33
CA SER A 120 0.12 -10.97 -9.49
C SER A 120 -1.11 -11.62 -10.10
N GLU A 121 -0.93 -12.40 -11.17
CA GLU A 121 -2.01 -13.16 -11.81
C GLU A 121 -2.68 -14.14 -10.83
N LYS A 122 -1.88 -14.84 -10.00
CA LYS A 122 -2.41 -15.77 -8.98
C LYS A 122 -3.22 -15.06 -7.91
N VAL A 123 -2.75 -13.92 -7.40
CA VAL A 123 -3.50 -13.18 -6.37
C VAL A 123 -4.78 -12.61 -6.95
N LEU A 124 -4.77 -12.05 -8.16
CA LEU A 124 -5.97 -11.56 -8.83
C LEU A 124 -7.00 -12.67 -9.04
N ALA A 125 -6.57 -13.85 -9.51
CA ALA A 125 -7.45 -15.01 -9.67
C ALA A 125 -8.07 -15.43 -8.33
N LYS A 126 -7.28 -15.46 -7.24
CA LYS A 126 -7.79 -15.77 -5.89
C LYS A 126 -8.82 -14.73 -5.44
N MET A 127 -8.57 -13.45 -5.63
CA MET A 127 -9.51 -12.38 -5.27
C MET A 127 -10.86 -12.50 -6.00
N GLU A 128 -10.88 -12.97 -7.24
CA GLU A 128 -12.14 -13.20 -7.97
C GLU A 128 -12.92 -14.42 -7.43
N LEU A 129 -12.23 -15.44 -6.89
CA LEU A 129 -12.88 -16.59 -6.24
C LEU A 129 -13.48 -16.23 -4.87
N GLU A 130 -12.83 -15.35 -4.11
CA GLU A 130 -13.28 -14.93 -2.78
C GLU A 130 -14.50 -13.99 -2.81
N LYS A 131 -14.87 -13.45 -3.98
CA LYS A 131 -16.09 -12.63 -4.18
C LYS A 131 -17.38 -13.43 -4.36
N LYS A 132 -17.28 -14.74 -4.53
CA LYS A 132 -18.45 -15.63 -4.71
C LYS A 132 -18.93 -16.20 -3.39
#